data_b1bd55150b8c5f17e0c0f5134e409457
#
_entry.id   b1bd55150b8c5f17e0c0f5134e409457
#
_cell.length_a   1.000
_cell.length_b   1.000
_cell.length_c   1.000
_cell.angle_alpha   90.00
_cell.angle_beta   90.00
_cell.angle_gamma   90.00
#
_symmetry.space_group_name_H-M   'P 1'
#
loop_
_entity.id
_entity.type
_entity.pdbx_description
1 polymer ?
#
loop_
_entity_poly.entity_id
_entity_poly.type
_entity_poly.pdbx_seq_one_letter_code
_entity_poly.pdbx_strand_id
1 'polypeptide(L)'
;MGVTISTHNGSDVRREHNIRNEKVVSKEPHIDPNGIHETWIDEPVRKAYDRLFGAAVEEYNSKQARPERRIKSYYNDVCKDSKKHPVYEMIIGIYGKNEDGSPICSAEQGKEIMRKFVEEWQERNPNLELIGAYYHGDEPDGEAPHVHIDYIPVAHGYKKGLETQTGLVKALGEQGFEKIGKATAQIQWEQRENDCLTRLCEDMGLTVDHPKIEGRKHIETQVLKLQSRIEELERAAEQEATRFLEADARATDAESRAAAALRAAQSAEQRATVAERKLEEANAKVEIATQEMKTALDKAAKASEITSLSSMLHRVGQHKNTVTYNENMLDSTRAIGY
;
A
#
# COMPACT_ATOMS: atom_id res chain seq x y z
N MET A 1 26.16 -13.01 -28.35
CA MET A 1 25.46 -12.79 -27.07
C MET A 1 24.00 -13.15 -27.28
N GLY A 2 23.43 -13.83 -26.31
CA GLY A 2 22.03 -14.22 -26.36
C GLY A 2 21.22 -13.58 -25.23
N VAL A 3 19.92 -13.79 -25.24
CA VAL A 3 19.04 -13.42 -24.14
C VAL A 3 19.13 -14.46 -23.03
N THR A 4 18.92 -14.05 -21.80
CA THR A 4 18.70 -14.93 -20.66
C THR A 4 17.20 -14.92 -20.36
N ILE A 5 16.63 -16.08 -20.12
CA ILE A 5 15.23 -16.20 -19.69
C ILE A 5 15.17 -16.44 -18.19
N SER A 6 14.12 -15.96 -17.56
CA SER A 6 13.81 -16.23 -16.17
C SER A 6 12.41 -16.79 -16.05
N THR A 7 12.26 -17.84 -15.25
CA THR A 7 10.98 -18.32 -14.77
C THR A 7 11.05 -18.42 -13.26
N HIS A 8 10.16 -17.74 -12.58
CA HIS A 8 10.05 -17.79 -11.13
C HIS A 8 8.65 -18.24 -10.75
N ASN A 9 8.54 -19.24 -9.90
CA ASN A 9 7.24 -19.76 -9.46
C ASN A 9 7.10 -19.66 -7.95
N GLY A 10 5.94 -19.17 -7.50
CA GLY A 10 5.64 -18.93 -6.10
C GLY A 10 4.16 -19.02 -5.78
N SER A 11 3.83 -18.74 -4.54
CA SER A 11 2.45 -18.73 -4.03
C SER A 11 2.09 -17.42 -3.31
N ASP A 12 2.99 -16.43 -3.35
CA ASP A 12 2.74 -15.09 -2.83
C ASP A 12 2.23 -14.17 -3.95
N VAL A 13 0.97 -14.36 -4.28
CA VAL A 13 0.31 -13.68 -5.41
C VAL A 13 -0.25 -12.33 -4.95
N ARG A 14 0.23 -11.25 -5.55
CA ARG A 14 -0.18 -9.87 -5.25
C ARG A 14 -1.05 -9.29 -6.36
N ARG A 15 -2.27 -9.81 -6.51
CA ARG A 15 -3.17 -9.41 -7.60
C ARG A 15 -3.35 -7.89 -7.72
N GLU A 16 -3.42 -7.16 -6.60
CA GLU A 16 -3.56 -5.70 -6.62
C GLU A 16 -2.34 -4.99 -7.25
N HIS A 17 -1.15 -5.56 -7.09
CA HIS A 17 0.05 -5.14 -7.81
C HIS A 17 -0.05 -5.52 -9.29
N ASN A 18 -0.44 -6.77 -9.59
CA ASN A 18 -0.49 -7.30 -10.94
C ASN A 18 -1.44 -6.51 -11.85
N ILE A 19 -2.62 -6.12 -11.33
CA ILE A 19 -3.60 -5.30 -12.07
C ILE A 19 -3.29 -3.80 -12.02
N ARG A 20 -2.18 -3.37 -11.43
CA ARG A 20 -1.84 -1.96 -11.24
C ARG A 20 -2.93 -1.15 -10.54
N ASN A 21 -3.45 -1.67 -9.42
CA ASN A 21 -4.42 -0.93 -8.63
C ASN A 21 -3.81 0.41 -8.16
N GLU A 22 -4.49 1.53 -8.44
CA GLU A 22 -3.98 2.89 -8.16
C GLU A 22 -3.50 3.08 -6.72
N LYS A 23 -4.18 2.47 -5.72
CA LYS A 23 -3.81 2.56 -4.30
C LYS A 23 -2.52 1.82 -3.97
N VAL A 24 -2.15 0.82 -4.76
CA VAL A 24 -0.91 0.06 -4.60
C VAL A 24 0.19 0.76 -5.37
N VAL A 25 -0.02 1.08 -6.65
CA VAL A 25 0.93 1.77 -7.52
C VAL A 25 1.42 3.08 -6.91
N SER A 26 0.52 3.87 -6.30
CA SER A 26 0.90 5.13 -5.64
C SER A 26 1.89 4.97 -4.46
N LYS A 27 2.10 3.74 -3.98
CA LYS A 27 3.02 3.41 -2.88
C LYS A 27 4.26 2.66 -3.35
N GLU A 28 4.35 2.32 -4.62
CA GLU A 28 5.43 1.57 -5.22
C GLU A 28 6.23 2.47 -6.19
N PRO A 29 7.28 3.17 -5.69
CA PRO A 29 7.99 4.20 -6.45
C PRO A 29 8.78 3.66 -7.64
N HIS A 30 8.98 2.35 -7.74
CA HIS A 30 9.65 1.68 -8.86
C HIS A 30 8.74 1.51 -10.09
N ILE A 31 7.44 1.78 -9.97
CA ILE A 31 6.50 1.71 -11.09
C ILE A 31 6.43 3.08 -11.77
N ASP A 32 6.73 3.12 -13.06
CA ASP A 32 6.50 4.31 -13.89
C ASP A 32 5.02 4.43 -14.24
N PRO A 33 4.31 5.46 -13.76
CA PRO A 33 2.89 5.64 -14.04
C PRO A 33 2.57 5.89 -15.52
N ASN A 34 3.59 6.22 -16.35
CA ASN A 34 3.46 6.38 -17.79
C ASN A 34 3.99 5.17 -18.57
N GLY A 35 4.48 4.14 -17.87
CA GLY A 35 4.98 2.91 -18.46
C GLY A 35 3.87 2.04 -19.03
N ILE A 36 4.24 1.01 -19.77
CA ILE A 36 3.28 0.11 -20.43
C ILE A 36 3.00 -1.07 -19.52
N HIS A 37 1.76 -1.23 -19.11
CA HIS A 37 1.26 -2.47 -18.52
C HIS A 37 -0.02 -2.90 -19.22
N GLU A 38 -0.26 -4.21 -19.28
CA GLU A 38 -1.45 -4.79 -19.91
C GLU A 38 -2.00 -5.91 -19.06
N THR A 39 -3.30 -5.93 -18.88
CA THR A 39 -4.03 -7.08 -18.31
C THR A 39 -4.56 -7.91 -19.48
N TRP A 40 -3.99 -9.10 -19.68
CA TRP A 40 -4.44 -10.00 -20.75
C TRP A 40 -5.55 -10.91 -20.29
N ILE A 41 -5.46 -11.40 -19.06
CA ILE A 41 -6.46 -12.26 -18.41
C ILE A 41 -6.61 -11.79 -16.97
N ASP A 42 -7.85 -11.70 -16.48
CA ASP A 42 -8.15 -11.39 -15.07
C ASP A 42 -9.50 -11.99 -14.67
N GLU A 43 -9.48 -13.17 -14.07
CA GLU A 43 -10.65 -13.78 -13.45
C GLU A 43 -10.54 -13.67 -11.92
N PRO A 44 -11.54 -13.08 -11.23
CA PRO A 44 -11.53 -13.03 -9.77
C PRO A 44 -11.43 -14.41 -9.15
N VAL A 45 -10.47 -14.64 -8.26
CA VAL A 45 -10.14 -15.95 -7.66
C VAL A 45 -11.37 -16.66 -7.10
N ARG A 46 -12.28 -15.95 -6.42
CA ARG A 46 -13.50 -16.55 -5.87
C ARG A 46 -14.40 -17.12 -6.97
N LYS A 47 -14.54 -16.38 -8.07
CA LYS A 47 -15.32 -16.81 -9.24
C LYS A 47 -14.69 -18.03 -9.89
N ALA A 48 -13.37 -18.06 -10.03
CA ALA A 48 -12.64 -19.22 -10.53
C ALA A 48 -12.87 -20.46 -9.63
N TYR A 49 -12.81 -20.28 -8.29
CA TYR A 49 -13.09 -21.37 -7.36
C TYR A 49 -14.51 -21.93 -7.49
N ASP A 50 -15.50 -21.04 -7.61
CA ASP A 50 -16.90 -21.49 -7.80
C ASP A 50 -17.07 -22.24 -9.12
N ARG A 51 -16.42 -21.80 -10.19
CA ARG A 51 -16.40 -22.46 -11.49
C ARG A 51 -15.70 -23.82 -11.46
N LEU A 52 -14.53 -23.90 -10.83
CA LEU A 52 -13.67 -25.09 -10.86
C LEU A 52 -14.12 -26.18 -9.87
N PHE A 53 -14.60 -25.77 -8.71
CA PHE A 53 -14.86 -26.69 -7.59
C PHE A 53 -16.34 -26.74 -7.17
N GLY A 54 -17.19 -25.88 -7.72
CA GLY A 54 -18.60 -25.76 -7.35
C GLY A 54 -19.35 -27.09 -7.44
N ALA A 55 -19.22 -27.81 -8.55
CA ALA A 55 -19.85 -29.12 -8.74
C ALA A 55 -19.39 -30.15 -7.69
N ALA A 56 -18.09 -30.20 -7.39
CA ALA A 56 -17.54 -31.10 -6.37
C ALA A 56 -18.03 -30.72 -4.95
N VAL A 57 -18.21 -29.43 -4.67
CA VAL A 57 -18.79 -28.93 -3.41
C VAL A 57 -20.25 -29.33 -3.30
N GLU A 58 -21.04 -29.18 -4.34
CA GLU A 58 -22.44 -29.59 -4.36
C GLU A 58 -22.60 -31.10 -4.14
N GLU A 59 -21.81 -31.90 -4.86
CA GLU A 59 -21.79 -33.34 -4.68
C GLU A 59 -21.40 -33.76 -3.26
N TYR A 60 -20.35 -33.14 -2.71
CA TYR A 60 -19.94 -33.42 -1.33
C TYR A 60 -21.05 -33.04 -0.34
N ASN A 61 -21.63 -31.85 -0.49
CA ASN A 61 -22.66 -31.34 0.41
C ASN A 61 -23.96 -32.14 0.36
N SER A 62 -24.31 -32.71 -0.80
CA SER A 62 -25.48 -33.59 -0.96
C SER A 62 -25.39 -34.86 -0.12
N LYS A 63 -24.17 -35.33 0.15
CA LYS A 63 -23.87 -36.53 0.96
C LYS A 63 -23.81 -36.22 2.47
N GLN A 64 -23.86 -34.92 2.88
CA GLN A 64 -23.76 -34.53 4.28
C GLN A 64 -25.15 -34.41 4.91
N ALA A 65 -25.47 -35.35 5.80
CA ALA A 65 -26.71 -35.33 6.58
C ALA A 65 -26.74 -34.15 7.59
N ARG A 66 -25.59 -33.73 8.09
CA ARG A 66 -25.45 -32.65 9.09
C ARG A 66 -25.05 -31.34 8.39
N PRO A 67 -25.87 -30.27 8.52
CA PRO A 67 -25.60 -28.98 7.87
C PRO A 67 -24.23 -28.36 8.24
N GLU A 68 -23.76 -28.56 9.47
CA GLU A 68 -22.47 -28.03 9.96
C GLU A 68 -21.25 -28.66 9.30
N ARG A 69 -21.43 -29.82 8.62
CA ARG A 69 -20.37 -30.49 7.84
C ARG A 69 -20.32 -30.03 6.38
N ARG A 70 -21.28 -29.23 5.97
CA ARG A 70 -21.35 -28.72 4.59
C ARG A 70 -20.34 -27.59 4.38
N ILE A 71 -19.67 -27.66 3.26
CA ILE A 71 -18.74 -26.60 2.83
C ILE A 71 -19.57 -25.42 2.33
N LYS A 72 -19.37 -24.26 2.96
CA LYS A 72 -20.02 -22.99 2.59
C LYS A 72 -19.23 -22.23 1.53
N SER A 73 -17.90 -22.30 1.59
CA SER A 73 -16.98 -21.70 0.64
C SER A 73 -15.66 -22.45 0.65
N TYR A 74 -15.43 -23.21 -0.40
CA TYR A 74 -14.19 -23.99 -0.53
C TYR A 74 -12.96 -23.07 -0.60
N TYR A 75 -13.07 -21.91 -1.26
CA TYR A 75 -12.03 -20.91 -1.28
C TYR A 75 -11.61 -20.48 0.14
N ASN A 76 -12.59 -20.14 0.99
CA ASN A 76 -12.29 -19.73 2.37
C ASN A 76 -11.67 -20.86 3.20
N ASP A 77 -12.05 -22.12 2.93
CA ASP A 77 -11.48 -23.28 3.62
C ASP A 77 -10.03 -23.51 3.20
N VAL A 78 -9.72 -23.33 1.91
CA VAL A 78 -8.34 -23.37 1.40
C VAL A 78 -7.49 -22.26 2.00
N CYS A 79 -8.00 -21.02 2.09
CA CYS A 79 -7.26 -19.90 2.68
C CYS A 79 -6.94 -20.09 4.18
N LYS A 80 -7.72 -20.91 4.89
CA LYS A 80 -7.48 -21.23 6.31
C LYS A 80 -6.51 -22.39 6.52
N ASP A 81 -6.29 -23.19 5.49
CA ASP A 81 -5.39 -24.34 5.56
C ASP A 81 -3.94 -23.89 5.30
N SER A 82 -3.12 -23.91 6.35
CA SER A 82 -1.71 -23.49 6.28
C SER A 82 -0.83 -24.32 5.32
N LYS A 83 -1.35 -25.44 4.80
CA LYS A 83 -0.64 -26.31 3.86
C LYS A 83 -1.08 -26.11 2.41
N LYS A 84 -2.06 -25.27 2.17
CA LYS A 84 -2.63 -25.00 0.84
C LYS A 84 -2.44 -23.54 0.46
N HIS A 85 -2.23 -23.32 -0.81
CA HIS A 85 -2.22 -21.98 -1.40
C HIS A 85 -3.40 -21.87 -2.36
N PRO A 86 -4.21 -20.81 -2.26
CA PRO A 86 -5.38 -20.66 -3.12
C PRO A 86 -5.03 -20.36 -4.58
N VAL A 87 -3.89 -19.72 -4.82
CA VAL A 87 -3.38 -19.35 -6.14
C VAL A 87 -1.88 -19.51 -6.15
N TYR A 88 -1.32 -19.79 -7.30
CA TYR A 88 0.11 -19.78 -7.58
C TYR A 88 0.39 -18.79 -8.70
N GLU A 89 1.60 -18.29 -8.76
CA GLU A 89 2.06 -17.36 -9.76
C GLU A 89 3.35 -17.87 -10.39
N MET A 90 3.44 -17.77 -11.72
CA MET A 90 4.70 -17.88 -12.46
C MET A 90 5.04 -16.52 -13.06
N ILE A 91 6.23 -16.03 -12.79
CA ILE A 91 6.74 -14.81 -13.43
C ILE A 91 7.72 -15.22 -14.50
N ILE A 92 7.53 -14.76 -15.72
CA ILE A 92 8.45 -14.99 -16.84
C ILE A 92 9.03 -13.67 -17.33
N GLY A 93 10.31 -13.67 -17.67
CA GLY A 93 10.99 -12.50 -18.24
C GLY A 93 12.07 -12.90 -19.22
N ILE A 94 12.40 -11.98 -20.13
CA ILE A 94 13.45 -12.14 -21.15
C ILE A 94 14.39 -10.98 -21.03
N TYR A 95 15.68 -11.27 -20.77
CA TYR A 95 16.71 -10.29 -20.44
C TYR A 95 17.87 -10.43 -21.43
N GLY A 96 18.56 -9.36 -21.69
CA GLY A 96 19.82 -9.37 -22.44
C GLY A 96 20.19 -7.99 -22.92
N LYS A 97 21.46 -7.64 -22.82
CA LYS A 97 22.01 -6.40 -23.34
C LYS A 97 23.22 -6.70 -24.21
N ASN A 98 23.38 -5.96 -25.29
CA ASN A 98 24.56 -5.93 -26.10
C ASN A 98 25.73 -5.23 -25.36
N GLU A 99 26.92 -5.25 -25.91
CA GLU A 99 28.10 -4.60 -25.33
C GLU A 99 27.96 -3.09 -25.18
N ASP A 100 27.13 -2.47 -26.01
CA ASP A 100 26.79 -1.04 -25.96
C ASP A 100 25.67 -0.70 -24.97
N GLY A 101 25.14 -1.71 -24.24
CA GLY A 101 24.07 -1.57 -23.29
C GLY A 101 22.66 -1.57 -23.89
N SER A 102 22.51 -1.64 -25.21
CA SER A 102 21.23 -1.76 -25.88
C SER A 102 20.59 -3.15 -25.62
N PRO A 103 19.25 -3.27 -25.57
CA PRO A 103 18.61 -4.56 -25.38
C PRO A 103 18.82 -5.47 -26.60
N ILE A 104 19.06 -6.76 -26.39
CA ILE A 104 19.14 -7.79 -27.44
C ILE A 104 17.76 -8.08 -28.01
N CYS A 105 16.74 -8.09 -27.17
CA CYS A 105 15.34 -8.28 -27.50
C CYS A 105 14.59 -6.96 -27.32
N SER A 106 13.85 -6.51 -28.34
CA SER A 106 13.00 -5.32 -28.19
C SER A 106 11.83 -5.62 -27.24
N ALA A 107 11.28 -4.57 -26.62
CA ALA A 107 10.13 -4.70 -25.72
C ALA A 107 8.92 -5.33 -26.42
N GLU A 108 8.67 -4.97 -27.68
CA GLU A 108 7.58 -5.54 -28.51
C GLU A 108 7.82 -7.00 -28.81
N GLN A 109 9.04 -7.38 -29.20
CA GLN A 109 9.39 -8.77 -29.47
C GLN A 109 9.27 -9.63 -28.21
N GLY A 110 9.80 -9.14 -27.08
CA GLY A 110 9.68 -9.83 -25.80
C GLY A 110 8.23 -9.98 -25.36
N LYS A 111 7.42 -8.94 -25.54
CA LYS A 111 5.97 -8.99 -25.26
C LYS A 111 5.25 -10.02 -26.14
N GLU A 112 5.57 -10.09 -27.42
CA GLU A 112 4.98 -11.06 -28.33
C GLU A 112 5.32 -12.51 -27.96
N ILE A 113 6.58 -12.78 -27.59
CA ILE A 113 7.02 -14.11 -27.12
C ILE A 113 6.25 -14.50 -25.86
N MET A 114 6.22 -13.60 -24.89
CA MET A 114 5.53 -13.85 -23.60
C MET A 114 4.01 -14.02 -23.79
N ARG A 115 3.41 -13.30 -24.74
CA ARG A 115 2.00 -13.47 -25.09
C ARG A 115 1.72 -14.86 -25.67
N LYS A 116 2.53 -15.33 -26.60
CA LYS A 116 2.44 -16.69 -27.15
C LYS A 116 2.59 -17.74 -26.05
N PHE A 117 3.53 -17.54 -25.13
CA PHE A 117 3.70 -18.45 -24.00
C PHE A 117 2.43 -18.57 -23.15
N VAL A 118 1.75 -17.45 -22.88
CA VAL A 118 0.47 -17.41 -22.15
C VAL A 118 -0.66 -18.04 -22.96
N GLU A 119 -0.76 -17.74 -24.25
CA GLU A 119 -1.80 -18.30 -25.13
C GLU A 119 -1.75 -19.82 -25.20
N GLU A 120 -0.55 -20.41 -25.20
CA GLU A 120 -0.35 -21.86 -25.21
C GLU A 120 -0.44 -22.48 -23.79
N TRP A 121 -0.65 -21.69 -22.73
CA TRP A 121 -0.60 -22.17 -21.35
C TRP A 121 -1.56 -23.30 -21.06
N GLN A 122 -2.83 -23.14 -21.38
CA GLN A 122 -3.88 -24.10 -20.99
C GLN A 122 -3.75 -25.44 -21.72
N GLU A 123 -3.25 -25.42 -22.95
CA GLU A 123 -2.96 -26.65 -23.71
C GLU A 123 -1.82 -27.43 -23.07
N ARG A 124 -0.74 -26.72 -22.65
CA ARG A 124 0.40 -27.33 -21.98
C ARG A 124 0.10 -27.75 -20.55
N ASN A 125 -0.80 -27.04 -19.88
CA ASN A 125 -1.08 -27.15 -18.45
C ASN A 125 -2.55 -27.41 -18.15
N PRO A 126 -3.14 -28.54 -18.59
CA PRO A 126 -4.58 -28.80 -18.47
C PRO A 126 -5.08 -28.83 -17.00
N ASN A 127 -4.20 -29.10 -16.03
CA ASN A 127 -4.52 -29.13 -14.60
C ASN A 127 -4.08 -27.88 -13.81
N LEU A 128 -3.53 -26.88 -14.51
CA LEU A 128 -3.14 -25.59 -13.91
C LEU A 128 -3.97 -24.50 -14.58
N GLU A 129 -5.13 -24.23 -14.01
CA GLU A 129 -6.13 -23.34 -14.58
C GLU A 129 -5.66 -21.90 -14.54
N LEU A 130 -5.50 -21.31 -15.72
CA LEU A 130 -5.07 -19.92 -15.88
C LEU A 130 -6.19 -18.96 -15.50
N ILE A 131 -5.93 -18.09 -14.54
CA ILE A 131 -6.90 -17.10 -14.07
C ILE A 131 -6.43 -15.65 -14.19
N GLY A 132 -5.13 -15.44 -14.38
CA GLY A 132 -4.55 -14.10 -14.54
C GLY A 132 -3.32 -14.13 -15.43
N ALA A 133 -3.17 -13.09 -16.25
CA ALA A 133 -1.95 -12.83 -17.01
C ALA A 133 -1.77 -11.34 -17.18
N TYR A 134 -0.66 -10.81 -16.66
CA TYR A 134 -0.41 -9.38 -16.53
C TYR A 134 1.00 -9.05 -17.02
N TYR A 135 1.07 -8.25 -18.07
CA TYR A 135 2.34 -7.78 -18.62
C TYR A 135 2.76 -6.48 -17.95
N HIS A 136 3.98 -6.44 -17.46
CA HIS A 136 4.61 -5.29 -16.85
C HIS A 136 5.85 -4.87 -17.66
N GLY A 137 5.77 -3.73 -18.30
CA GLY A 137 6.88 -3.04 -18.94
C GLY A 137 7.06 -1.63 -18.37
N ASP A 138 6.54 -1.42 -17.18
CA ASP A 138 6.47 -0.14 -16.45
C ASP A 138 7.37 -0.11 -15.20
N GLU A 139 8.32 -1.03 -15.07
CA GLU A 139 9.28 -1.10 -13.97
C GLU A 139 10.72 -0.84 -14.48
N PRO A 140 11.10 0.44 -14.72
CA PRO A 140 12.35 0.77 -15.39
C PRO A 140 13.61 0.57 -14.53
N ASP A 141 13.48 0.55 -13.19
CA ASP A 141 14.62 0.62 -12.27
C ASP A 141 15.39 -0.69 -12.07
N GLY A 142 15.39 -1.58 -13.04
CA GLY A 142 16.25 -2.75 -13.07
C GLY A 142 15.55 -4.05 -13.41
N GLU A 143 14.25 -4.05 -13.59
CA GLU A 143 13.52 -5.21 -14.06
C GLU A 143 13.19 -5.07 -15.56
N ALA A 144 13.59 -6.07 -16.35
CA ALA A 144 13.14 -6.12 -17.73
C ALA A 144 11.63 -6.40 -17.78
N PRO A 145 10.97 -6.10 -18.91
CA PRO A 145 9.59 -6.46 -19.10
C PRO A 145 9.31 -7.93 -18.78
N HIS A 146 8.27 -8.18 -18.00
CA HIS A 146 7.92 -9.51 -17.51
C HIS A 146 6.40 -9.72 -17.49
N VAL A 147 5.97 -10.97 -17.31
CA VAL A 147 4.56 -11.34 -17.20
C VAL A 147 4.34 -12.14 -15.93
N HIS A 148 3.36 -11.72 -15.16
CA HIS A 148 2.79 -12.50 -14.06
C HIS A 148 1.68 -13.40 -14.59
N ILE A 149 1.75 -14.67 -14.28
CA ILE A 149 0.80 -15.72 -14.71
C ILE A 149 0.22 -16.36 -13.46
N ASP A 150 -1.02 -16.00 -13.13
CA ASP A 150 -1.74 -16.52 -11.96
C ASP A 150 -2.52 -17.77 -12.36
N TYR A 151 -2.38 -18.86 -11.59
CA TYR A 151 -3.06 -20.11 -11.88
C TYR A 151 -3.52 -20.85 -10.62
N ILE A 152 -4.55 -21.68 -10.79
CA ILE A 152 -5.10 -22.56 -9.74
C ILE A 152 -4.84 -24.01 -10.14
N PRO A 153 -4.10 -24.81 -9.33
CA PRO A 153 -3.98 -26.23 -9.57
C PRO A 153 -5.30 -26.96 -9.31
N VAL A 154 -5.76 -27.73 -10.26
CA VAL A 154 -6.98 -28.55 -10.19
C VAL A 154 -6.59 -30.03 -10.28
N ALA A 155 -6.86 -30.77 -9.23
CA ALA A 155 -6.53 -32.19 -9.14
C ALA A 155 -7.77 -33.02 -8.77
N HIS A 156 -7.86 -34.21 -9.34
CA HIS A 156 -9.05 -35.07 -9.31
C HIS A 156 -8.81 -36.37 -8.53
N GLY A 157 -9.87 -37.14 -8.29
CA GLY A 157 -9.78 -38.46 -7.71
C GLY A 157 -9.35 -38.49 -6.25
N TYR A 158 -9.65 -37.47 -5.46
CA TYR A 158 -9.42 -37.50 -4.03
C TYR A 158 -10.44 -38.40 -3.31
N LYS A 159 -9.95 -39.26 -2.44
CA LYS A 159 -10.82 -40.17 -1.66
C LYS A 159 -11.38 -39.51 -0.37
N LYS A 160 -10.83 -38.39 0.04
CA LYS A 160 -11.25 -37.65 1.25
C LYS A 160 -11.52 -36.19 0.91
N GLY A 161 -12.60 -35.64 1.45
CA GLY A 161 -13.04 -34.29 1.15
C GLY A 161 -13.77 -34.22 -0.22
N LEU A 162 -13.53 -33.18 -0.98
CA LEU A 162 -14.03 -33.08 -2.35
C LEU A 162 -13.30 -34.07 -3.25
N GLU A 163 -13.98 -34.57 -4.27
CA GLU A 163 -13.36 -35.40 -5.30
C GLU A 163 -12.33 -34.61 -6.11
N THR A 164 -12.69 -33.37 -6.45
CA THR A 164 -11.83 -32.40 -7.12
C THR A 164 -11.39 -31.33 -6.14
N GLN A 165 -10.09 -31.13 -5.97
CA GLN A 165 -9.50 -30.18 -5.02
C GLN A 165 -8.33 -29.41 -5.65
N THR A 166 -7.98 -28.23 -5.06
CA THR A 166 -6.70 -27.61 -5.36
C THR A 166 -5.56 -28.40 -4.72
N GLY A 167 -4.49 -28.61 -5.48
CA GLY A 167 -3.31 -29.34 -5.01
C GLY A 167 -2.25 -29.49 -6.09
N LEU A 168 -1.17 -28.67 -6.02
CA LEU A 168 -0.15 -28.56 -7.07
C LEU A 168 0.53 -29.89 -7.39
N VAL A 169 1.02 -30.60 -6.39
CA VAL A 169 1.79 -31.85 -6.60
C VAL A 169 0.92 -32.90 -7.31
N LYS A 170 -0.36 -33.02 -6.94
CA LYS A 170 -1.25 -33.97 -7.56
C LYS A 170 -1.69 -33.54 -8.95
N ALA A 171 -1.97 -32.26 -9.17
CA ALA A 171 -2.28 -31.70 -10.47
C ALA A 171 -1.12 -31.92 -11.48
N LEU A 172 0.11 -31.73 -11.04
CA LEU A 172 1.30 -32.02 -11.84
C LEU A 172 1.48 -33.52 -12.09
N GLY A 173 1.19 -34.37 -11.10
CA GLY A 173 1.21 -35.82 -11.25
C GLY A 173 0.21 -36.32 -12.30
N GLU A 174 -0.98 -35.72 -12.38
CA GLU A 174 -1.98 -36.02 -13.41
C GLU A 174 -1.53 -35.62 -14.83
N GLN A 175 -0.58 -34.67 -14.94
CA GLN A 175 0.09 -34.27 -16.17
C GLN A 175 1.35 -35.10 -16.47
N GLY A 176 1.66 -36.11 -15.66
CA GLY A 176 2.81 -36.99 -15.86
C GLY A 176 4.11 -36.55 -15.21
N PHE A 177 4.10 -35.49 -14.40
CA PHE A 177 5.29 -35.08 -13.64
C PHE A 177 5.34 -35.81 -12.30
N GLU A 178 6.37 -36.65 -12.16
CA GLU A 178 6.57 -37.42 -10.94
C GLU A 178 7.94 -37.08 -10.32
N LYS A 179 8.09 -37.33 -9.03
CA LYS A 179 9.37 -37.17 -8.37
C LYS A 179 10.37 -38.22 -8.87
N ILE A 180 11.47 -37.77 -9.47
CA ILE A 180 12.56 -38.61 -9.94
C ILE A 180 13.85 -38.23 -9.19
N GLY A 181 14.31 -39.07 -8.29
CA GLY A 181 15.47 -38.80 -7.47
C GLY A 181 15.31 -37.53 -6.62
N LYS A 182 16.13 -36.51 -6.86
CA LYS A 182 16.04 -35.21 -6.17
C LYS A 182 15.09 -34.23 -6.87
N ALA A 183 14.74 -34.44 -8.13
CA ALA A 183 13.84 -33.58 -8.89
C ALA A 183 12.39 -33.84 -8.48
N THR A 184 11.73 -32.84 -7.93
CA THR A 184 10.30 -32.88 -7.63
C THR A 184 9.48 -32.75 -8.92
N ALA A 185 8.20 -33.10 -8.89
CA ALA A 185 7.28 -32.87 -9.98
C ALA A 185 7.30 -31.39 -10.44
N GLN A 186 7.34 -30.46 -9.50
CA GLN A 186 7.41 -29.03 -9.77
C GLN A 186 8.70 -28.63 -10.52
N ILE A 187 9.85 -29.11 -10.08
CA ILE A 187 11.15 -28.83 -10.77
C ILE A 187 11.10 -29.31 -12.21
N GLN A 188 10.55 -30.51 -12.47
CA GLN A 188 10.46 -31.05 -13.84
C GLN A 188 9.48 -30.25 -14.70
N TRP A 189 8.38 -29.83 -14.12
CA TRP A 189 7.41 -28.97 -14.80
C TRP A 189 8.03 -27.58 -15.10
N GLU A 190 8.68 -26.95 -14.14
CA GLU A 190 9.37 -25.66 -14.33
C GLU A 190 10.44 -25.77 -15.43
N GLN A 191 11.18 -26.89 -15.51
CA GLN A 191 12.10 -27.12 -16.60
C GLN A 191 11.42 -27.19 -17.96
N ARG A 192 10.30 -27.90 -18.07
CA ARG A 192 9.51 -27.93 -19.31
C ARG A 192 9.02 -26.53 -19.71
N GLU A 193 8.57 -25.71 -18.76
CA GLU A 193 8.15 -24.34 -19.06
C GLU A 193 9.32 -23.47 -19.52
N ASN A 194 10.50 -23.65 -18.91
CA ASN A 194 11.74 -23.03 -19.38
C ASN A 194 12.09 -23.44 -20.82
N ASP A 195 12.02 -24.75 -21.13
CA ASP A 195 12.30 -25.26 -22.47
C ASP A 195 11.28 -24.70 -23.49
N CYS A 196 10.02 -24.54 -23.09
CA CYS A 196 9.01 -23.91 -23.92
C CYS A 196 9.33 -22.44 -24.22
N LEU A 197 9.68 -21.66 -23.18
CA LEU A 197 10.05 -20.24 -23.35
C LEU A 197 11.33 -20.11 -24.20
N THR A 198 12.31 -20.99 -24.00
CA THR A 198 13.52 -21.06 -24.84
C THR A 198 13.17 -21.26 -26.30
N ARG A 199 12.35 -22.26 -26.62
CA ARG A 199 11.87 -22.55 -27.98
C ARG A 199 11.17 -21.34 -28.61
N LEU A 200 10.29 -20.69 -27.87
CA LEU A 200 9.58 -19.49 -28.38
C LEU A 200 10.54 -18.31 -28.67
N CYS A 201 11.59 -18.16 -27.86
CA CYS A 201 12.65 -17.19 -28.15
C CYS A 201 13.42 -17.55 -29.44
N GLU A 202 13.81 -18.82 -29.59
CA GLU A 202 14.53 -19.32 -30.77
C GLU A 202 13.69 -19.22 -32.04
N ASP A 203 12.39 -19.55 -31.99
CA ASP A 203 11.44 -19.40 -33.09
C ASP A 203 11.30 -17.95 -33.56
N MET A 204 11.54 -17.00 -32.67
CA MET A 204 11.58 -15.56 -32.96
C MET A 204 12.98 -15.02 -33.30
N GLY A 205 13.93 -15.92 -33.54
CA GLY A 205 15.29 -15.59 -33.98
C GLY A 205 16.23 -15.13 -32.88
N LEU A 206 15.88 -15.31 -31.62
CA LEU A 206 16.74 -15.02 -30.48
C LEU A 206 17.60 -16.26 -30.14
N THR A 207 18.85 -16.02 -29.74
CA THR A 207 19.69 -17.06 -29.12
C THR A 207 19.49 -16.96 -27.60
N VAL A 208 19.19 -18.08 -26.95
CA VAL A 208 19.08 -18.13 -25.48
C VAL A 208 20.41 -18.61 -24.91
N ASP A 209 21.04 -17.76 -24.12
CA ASP A 209 22.23 -18.10 -23.36
C ASP A 209 21.80 -18.80 -22.07
N HIS A 210 22.14 -20.08 -21.95
CA HIS A 210 22.09 -20.76 -20.66
C HIS A 210 23.44 -20.52 -20.00
N PRO A 211 23.59 -19.60 -19.04
CA PRO A 211 24.87 -19.35 -18.40
C PRO A 211 25.32 -20.67 -17.77
N LYS A 212 26.32 -21.32 -18.41
CA LYS A 212 27.04 -22.37 -17.75
C LYS A 212 27.72 -21.74 -16.54
N ILE A 213 27.18 -22.02 -15.38
CA ILE A 213 27.78 -21.60 -14.11
C ILE A 213 29.04 -22.49 -13.91
N GLU A 214 30.06 -22.24 -14.74
CA GLU A 214 31.37 -22.89 -14.58
C GLU A 214 31.98 -22.40 -13.27
N GLY A 215 32.26 -23.35 -12.38
CA GLY A 215 32.90 -23.08 -11.11
C GLY A 215 32.01 -22.81 -9.91
N ARG A 216 30.73 -22.65 -10.05
CA ARG A 216 29.82 -22.81 -8.89
C ARG A 216 29.66 -24.30 -8.64
N LYS A 217 30.28 -24.82 -7.54
CA LYS A 217 29.80 -26.06 -6.92
C LYS A 217 28.28 -25.99 -6.92
N HIS A 218 27.60 -27.07 -7.29
CA HIS A 218 26.16 -27.20 -7.22
C HIS A 218 25.70 -26.69 -5.84
N ILE A 219 25.40 -25.39 -5.78
CA ILE A 219 24.81 -24.80 -4.61
C ILE A 219 23.36 -25.31 -4.66
N GLU A 220 22.98 -26.13 -3.69
CA GLU A 220 21.64 -26.67 -3.62
C GLU A 220 20.66 -25.51 -3.79
N THR A 221 19.63 -25.71 -4.62
CA THR A 221 18.58 -24.70 -4.90
C THR A 221 18.02 -24.07 -3.61
N GLN A 222 18.06 -24.80 -2.50
CA GLN A 222 17.73 -24.30 -1.17
C GLN A 222 18.69 -23.20 -0.67
N VAL A 223 19.97 -23.28 -0.96
CA VAL A 223 20.96 -22.26 -0.55
C VAL A 223 20.79 -20.99 -1.38
N LEU A 224 20.50 -21.12 -2.69
CA LEU A 224 20.20 -19.97 -3.55
C LEU A 224 18.88 -19.28 -3.10
N LYS A 225 17.83 -20.06 -2.78
CA LYS A 225 16.60 -19.51 -2.23
C LYS A 225 16.79 -18.83 -0.88
N LEU A 226 17.67 -19.39 -0.02
CA LEU A 226 18.01 -18.77 1.25
C LEU A 226 18.82 -17.49 1.06
N GLN A 227 19.77 -17.47 0.11
CA GLN A 227 20.52 -16.26 -0.22
C GLN A 227 19.62 -15.15 -0.75
N SER A 228 18.75 -15.43 -1.73
CA SER A 228 17.77 -14.47 -2.23
C SER A 228 16.84 -13.98 -1.12
N ARG A 229 16.42 -14.86 -0.20
CA ARG A 229 15.59 -14.49 0.93
C ARG A 229 16.33 -13.61 1.95
N ILE A 230 17.62 -13.86 2.17
CA ILE A 230 18.46 -13.00 3.01
C ILE A 230 18.57 -11.62 2.39
N GLU A 231 18.89 -11.53 1.09
CA GLU A 231 18.99 -10.25 0.38
C GLU A 231 17.66 -9.46 0.37
N GLU A 232 16.54 -10.17 0.26
CA GLU A 232 15.21 -9.57 0.35
C GLU A 232 14.92 -9.02 1.76
N LEU A 233 15.28 -9.81 2.80
CA LEU A 233 15.11 -9.40 4.20
C LEU A 233 16.05 -8.25 4.56
N GLU A 234 17.28 -8.24 4.05
CA GLU A 234 18.23 -7.15 4.25
C GLU A 234 17.70 -5.86 3.61
N ARG A 235 17.22 -5.92 2.36
CA ARG A 235 16.57 -4.76 1.70
C ARG A 235 15.33 -4.27 2.46
N ALA A 236 14.49 -5.19 2.93
CA ALA A 236 13.33 -4.83 3.74
C ALA A 236 13.73 -4.18 5.07
N ALA A 237 14.78 -4.68 5.73
CA ALA A 237 15.31 -4.11 6.97
C ALA A 237 15.90 -2.72 6.75
N GLU A 238 16.62 -2.49 5.64
CA GLU A 238 17.13 -1.16 5.29
C GLU A 238 16.01 -0.16 5.01
N GLN A 239 14.96 -0.59 4.30
CA GLN A 239 13.80 0.26 4.05
C GLN A 239 13.06 0.60 5.36
N GLU A 240 12.93 -0.36 6.27
CA GLU A 240 12.29 -0.14 7.56
C GLU A 240 13.14 0.77 8.46
N ALA A 241 14.47 0.59 8.45
CA ALA A 241 15.39 1.48 9.15
C ALA A 241 15.31 2.93 8.62
N THR A 242 15.22 3.10 7.31
CA THR A 242 15.05 4.43 6.68
C THR A 242 13.73 5.07 7.09
N ARG A 243 12.63 4.31 7.05
CA ARG A 243 11.30 4.77 7.51
C ARG A 243 11.31 5.15 8.99
N PHE A 244 12.02 4.39 9.81
CA PHE A 244 12.16 4.69 11.24
C PHE A 244 12.89 6.03 11.45
N LEU A 245 14.02 6.23 10.77
CA LEU A 245 14.78 7.48 10.84
C LEU A 245 13.98 8.69 10.38
N GLU A 246 13.19 8.55 9.30
CA GLU A 246 12.30 9.61 8.84
C GLU A 246 11.16 9.90 9.84
N ALA A 247 10.61 8.85 10.47
CA ALA A 247 9.57 9.01 11.48
C ALA A 247 10.12 9.70 12.74
N ASP A 248 11.32 9.34 13.18
CA ASP A 248 12.02 9.94 14.31
C ASP A 248 12.33 11.42 14.05
N ALA A 249 12.83 11.75 12.86
CA ALA A 249 13.05 13.13 12.44
C ALA A 249 11.76 13.96 12.42
N ARG A 250 10.65 13.38 11.95
CA ARG A 250 9.33 14.06 11.98
C ARG A 250 8.82 14.24 13.42
N ALA A 251 9.03 13.26 14.30
CA ALA A 251 8.68 13.38 15.72
C ALA A 251 9.47 14.49 16.40
N THR A 252 10.78 14.54 16.19
CA THR A 252 11.67 15.59 16.72
C THR A 252 11.26 16.99 16.24
N ASP A 253 10.91 17.14 14.93
CA ASP A 253 10.43 18.41 14.39
C ASP A 253 9.07 18.80 14.99
N ALA A 254 8.16 17.85 15.18
CA ALA A 254 6.87 18.08 15.82
C ALA A 254 7.02 18.50 17.29
N GLU A 255 7.91 17.87 18.05
CA GLU A 255 8.23 18.25 19.42
C GLU A 255 8.82 19.67 19.49
N SER A 256 9.72 19.99 18.56
CA SER A 256 10.31 21.34 18.46
C SER A 256 9.24 22.42 18.19
N ARG A 257 8.31 22.15 17.27
CA ARG A 257 7.17 23.04 16.97
C ARG A 257 6.23 23.17 18.16
N ALA A 258 5.93 22.07 18.85
CA ALA A 258 5.09 22.09 20.05
C ALA A 258 5.73 22.91 21.17
N ALA A 259 7.03 22.75 21.40
CA ALA A 259 7.76 23.55 22.37
C ALA A 259 7.79 25.05 22.00
N ALA A 260 7.93 25.39 20.72
CA ALA A 260 7.86 26.76 20.25
C ALA A 260 6.46 27.37 20.45
N ALA A 261 5.42 26.62 20.14
CA ALA A 261 4.01 27.03 20.32
C ALA A 261 3.70 27.25 21.82
N LEU A 262 4.18 26.39 22.71
CA LEU A 262 4.00 26.51 24.13
C LEU A 262 4.67 27.78 24.67
N ARG A 263 5.90 28.09 24.24
CA ARG A 263 6.59 29.35 24.61
C ARG A 263 5.85 30.58 24.10
N ALA A 264 5.30 30.53 22.89
CA ALA A 264 4.51 31.61 22.35
C ALA A 264 3.20 31.82 23.12
N ALA A 265 2.53 30.75 23.53
CA ALA A 265 1.33 30.80 24.36
C ALA A 265 1.63 31.41 25.75
N GLN A 266 2.67 30.95 26.40
CA GLN A 266 3.11 31.51 27.70
C GLN A 266 3.44 33.01 27.61
N SER A 267 4.12 33.43 26.53
CA SER A 267 4.42 34.86 26.29
C SER A 267 3.16 35.68 26.00
N ALA A 268 2.16 35.10 25.34
CA ALA A 268 0.86 35.74 25.09
C ALA A 268 0.07 35.89 26.42
N GLU A 269 0.07 34.87 27.26
CA GLU A 269 -0.60 34.88 28.56
C GLU A 269 0.04 35.94 29.51
N GLN A 270 1.37 36.01 29.55
CA GLN A 270 2.07 37.07 30.33
C GLN A 270 1.69 38.48 29.83
N ARG A 271 1.61 38.68 28.50
CA ARG A 271 1.17 39.97 27.92
C ARG A 271 -0.28 40.28 28.25
N ALA A 272 -1.16 39.30 28.28
CA ALA A 272 -2.56 39.45 28.66
C ALA A 272 -2.68 39.87 30.12
N THR A 273 -1.96 39.18 31.04
CA THR A 273 -1.95 39.54 32.48
C THR A 273 -1.45 40.97 32.73
N VAL A 274 -0.40 41.40 32.00
CA VAL A 274 0.09 42.77 32.08
C VAL A 274 -0.94 43.79 31.56
N ALA A 275 -1.64 43.44 30.49
CA ALA A 275 -2.70 44.29 29.93
C ALA A 275 -3.89 44.41 30.87
N GLU A 276 -4.32 43.30 31.49
CA GLU A 276 -5.40 43.29 32.51
C GLU A 276 -5.06 44.16 33.68
N ARG A 277 -3.84 44.05 34.21
CA ARG A 277 -3.39 44.93 35.31
C ARG A 277 -3.39 46.42 34.94
N LYS A 278 -2.94 46.77 33.74
CA LYS A 278 -3.00 48.13 33.22
C LYS A 278 -4.43 48.66 33.08
N LEU A 279 -5.34 47.78 32.66
CA LEU A 279 -6.78 48.10 32.54
C LEU A 279 -7.39 48.35 33.93
N GLU A 280 -7.08 47.51 34.93
CA GLU A 280 -7.53 47.71 36.31
C GLU A 280 -7.00 49.03 36.88
N GLU A 281 -5.70 49.36 36.67
CA GLU A 281 -5.11 50.62 37.07
C GLU A 281 -5.79 51.82 36.39
N ALA A 282 -6.13 51.70 35.12
CA ALA A 282 -6.85 52.73 34.37
C ALA A 282 -8.28 52.91 34.91
N ASN A 283 -8.98 51.81 35.17
CA ASN A 283 -10.33 51.83 35.70
C ASN A 283 -10.40 52.46 37.09
N ALA A 284 -9.41 52.14 37.98
CA ALA A 284 -9.30 52.76 39.28
C ALA A 284 -9.08 54.30 39.19
N LYS A 285 -8.25 54.75 38.24
CA LYS A 285 -8.07 56.20 38.01
C LYS A 285 -9.33 56.89 37.52
N VAL A 286 -10.11 56.23 36.65
CA VAL A 286 -11.41 56.72 36.16
C VAL A 286 -12.40 56.80 37.32
N GLU A 287 -12.41 55.82 38.21
CA GLU A 287 -13.29 55.82 39.37
C GLU A 287 -12.97 56.95 40.34
N ILE A 288 -11.68 57.18 40.63
CA ILE A 288 -11.22 58.31 41.44
C ILE A 288 -11.63 59.64 40.80
N ALA A 289 -11.36 59.84 39.50
CA ALA A 289 -11.69 61.05 38.80
C ALA A 289 -13.22 61.28 38.76
N THR A 290 -14.00 60.20 38.65
CA THR A 290 -15.48 60.27 38.70
C THR A 290 -15.96 60.71 40.09
N GLN A 291 -15.35 60.19 41.15
CA GLN A 291 -15.70 60.56 42.51
C GLN A 291 -15.30 62.02 42.84
N GLU A 292 -14.11 62.46 42.37
CA GLU A 292 -13.67 63.84 42.48
C GLU A 292 -14.62 64.79 41.74
N MET A 293 -15.03 64.43 40.52
CA MET A 293 -15.97 65.17 39.73
C MET A 293 -17.34 65.25 40.41
N LYS A 294 -17.85 64.11 40.96
CA LYS A 294 -19.08 64.07 41.74
C LYS A 294 -19.00 65.00 42.97
N THR A 295 -17.88 64.97 43.67
CA THR A 295 -17.64 65.84 44.85
C THR A 295 -17.54 67.32 44.46
N ALA A 296 -16.97 67.62 43.31
CA ALA A 296 -16.93 68.98 42.76
C ALA A 296 -18.31 69.49 42.34
N LEU A 297 -19.14 68.53 41.76
CA LEU A 297 -20.53 68.81 41.40
C LEU A 297 -21.40 69.12 42.62
N ASP A 298 -21.27 68.32 43.68
CA ASP A 298 -22.00 68.51 44.92
C ASP A 298 -21.64 69.84 45.58
N LYS A 299 -20.34 70.22 45.53
CA LYS A 299 -19.86 71.52 45.98
C LYS A 299 -20.40 72.71 45.19
N ALA A 300 -20.47 72.51 43.83
CA ALA A 300 -21.00 73.50 42.92
C ALA A 300 -22.54 73.62 43.05
N ALA A 301 -23.25 72.51 43.26
CA ALA A 301 -24.69 72.53 43.53
C ALA A 301 -25.04 73.21 44.81
N LYS A 302 -24.24 73.09 45.85
CA LYS A 302 -24.33 73.84 47.13
C LYS A 302 -24.03 75.35 47.00
N ALA A 303 -23.34 75.77 45.95
CA ALA A 303 -23.02 77.16 45.64
C ALA A 303 -24.11 77.86 44.75
N SER A 304 -25.25 77.31 44.59
CA SER A 304 -26.50 77.83 44.00
C SER A 304 -26.46 78.42 42.59
N GLU A 305 -25.53 77.99 41.72
CA GLU A 305 -25.59 78.47 40.34
C GLU A 305 -25.15 77.41 39.33
N ILE A 306 -25.89 76.32 39.08
CA ILE A 306 -25.55 75.54 37.91
C ILE A 306 -26.77 74.74 37.39
N THR A 307 -27.45 75.29 36.42
CA THR A 307 -28.42 74.60 35.54
C THR A 307 -27.74 73.94 34.31
N SER A 308 -26.40 74.05 34.14
CA SER A 308 -25.72 73.57 32.90
C SER A 308 -24.95 72.26 33.02
N LEU A 309 -24.84 71.62 34.19
CA LEU A 309 -23.99 70.46 34.42
C LEU A 309 -24.64 69.10 34.19
N SER A 310 -25.94 69.01 34.01
CA SER A 310 -26.64 67.77 33.63
C SER A 310 -26.20 67.22 32.28
N SER A 311 -25.78 68.10 31.37
CA SER A 311 -25.27 67.68 30.04
C SER A 311 -23.88 67.07 30.07
N MET A 312 -23.04 67.35 31.06
CA MET A 312 -21.70 66.75 31.19
C MET A 312 -21.76 65.34 31.76
N LEU A 313 -22.66 65.04 32.70
CA LEU A 313 -22.92 63.68 33.21
C LEU A 313 -23.37 62.72 32.14
N HIS A 314 -24.16 63.19 31.16
CA HIS A 314 -24.60 62.39 30.04
C HIS A 314 -23.43 61.95 29.10
N ARG A 315 -22.39 62.79 28.95
CA ARG A 315 -21.19 62.49 28.15
C ARG A 315 -20.27 61.46 28.84
N VAL A 316 -20.16 61.46 30.16
CA VAL A 316 -19.41 60.49 30.94
C VAL A 316 -20.05 59.09 30.90
N GLY A 317 -21.40 59.04 30.94
CA GLY A 317 -22.17 57.78 30.74
C GLY A 317 -21.94 57.12 29.37
N GLN A 318 -21.78 57.92 28.32
CA GLN A 318 -21.47 57.44 26.98
C GLN A 318 -20.07 56.86 26.87
N HIS A 319 -19.07 57.40 27.60
CA HIS A 319 -17.74 56.83 27.65
C HIS A 319 -17.66 55.48 28.36
N LYS A 320 -18.47 55.28 29.44
CA LYS A 320 -18.57 53.95 30.08
C LYS A 320 -19.14 52.87 29.12
N ASN A 321 -20.17 53.22 28.34
CA ASN A 321 -20.72 52.30 27.38
C ASN A 321 -19.73 51.94 26.26
N THR A 322 -18.81 52.79 25.87
CA THR A 322 -17.74 52.54 24.89
C THR A 322 -16.67 51.58 25.44
N VAL A 323 -16.34 51.67 26.73
CA VAL A 323 -15.41 50.74 27.38
C VAL A 323 -16.02 49.34 27.51
N THR A 324 -17.30 49.23 27.91
CA THR A 324 -18.00 47.94 28.00
C THR A 324 -18.16 47.26 26.62
N TYR A 325 -18.33 48.05 25.54
CA TYR A 325 -18.35 47.54 24.18
C TYR A 325 -17.00 46.92 23.77
N ASN A 326 -15.89 47.51 24.17
CA ASN A 326 -14.54 47.00 23.88
C ASN A 326 -14.21 45.73 24.68
N GLU A 327 -14.72 45.56 25.91
CA GLU A 327 -14.58 44.33 26.70
C GLU A 327 -15.33 43.15 26.05
N ASN A 328 -16.57 43.39 25.54
CA ASN A 328 -17.34 42.37 24.82
C ASN A 328 -16.72 41.97 23.49
N MET A 329 -15.98 42.83 22.81
CA MET A 329 -15.22 42.52 21.61
C MET A 329 -13.98 41.66 21.90
N LEU A 330 -13.33 41.84 23.05
CA LEU A 330 -12.19 41.01 23.50
C LEU A 330 -12.62 39.60 23.89
N ASP A 331 -13.79 39.41 24.50
CA ASP A 331 -14.34 38.09 24.83
C ASP A 331 -14.80 37.33 23.61
N SER A 332 -15.35 38.00 22.57
CA SER A 332 -15.73 37.36 21.31
C SER A 332 -14.53 36.89 20.48
N THR A 333 -13.35 37.53 20.59
CA THR A 333 -12.10 37.05 19.95
C THR A 333 -11.46 35.86 20.67
N ARG A 334 -11.73 35.66 21.98
CA ARG A 334 -11.31 34.44 22.70
C ARG A 334 -12.11 33.19 22.37
N ALA A 335 -13.35 33.33 21.87
CA ALA A 335 -14.23 32.20 21.50
C ALA A 335 -13.94 31.60 20.12
N ILE A 336 -13.11 32.24 19.28
CA ILE A 336 -12.82 31.82 17.90
C ILE A 336 -11.44 31.11 17.76
N GLY A 337 -10.74 30.87 18.87
CA GLY A 337 -9.38 30.31 18.88
C GLY A 337 -9.30 28.85 19.31
N TYR A 338 -10.14 27.96 18.73
CA TYR A 338 -9.92 26.51 18.75
C TYR A 338 -10.13 25.91 17.38
#